data_b6c0a6ebdf57a2d22d34a9f5e002fb32
#
_entry.id   b6c0a6ebdf57a2d22d34a9f5e002fb32
#
_cell.length_a   1.000
_cell.length_b   1.000
_cell.length_c   1.000
_cell.angle_alpha   90.00
_cell.angle_beta   90.00
_cell.angle_gamma   90.00
#
_symmetry.space_group_name_H-M   'P 1'
#
loop_
_entity.id
_entity.type
_entity.pdbx_description
1 polymer ?
#
loop_
_entity_poly.entity_id
_entity_poly.type
_entity_poly.pdbx_seq_one_letter_code
_entity_poly.pdbx_strand_id
1 'polypeptide(L)'
;KVKDLCIAHNGTISNVEELSNMVGGCSFTPQNASDTLIVAQRLVSLISEKGKLGSALSILKNEMVGSYCFTFLSDDSSVYAARDPKGFRPLVMGKKEDGMTHIVASESSALSAIGAKLERDVTPGELVKFSSKGIETELFSTDTSRAHCSFEFTYFAHPSSRMEGSNIYVARKKIGQFLAKKFPIKDADLVIPVPDSARPAAL
;
A
#
# COMPACT_ATOMS: atom_id res chain seq x y z
N LYS A 1 -25.14 -6.66 1.91
CA LYS A 1 -24.87 -5.46 1.10
C LYS A 1 -24.15 -4.46 1.99
N VAL A 2 -22.95 -4.03 1.59
CA VAL A 2 -22.24 -2.92 2.23
C VAL A 2 -23.05 -1.65 1.93
N LYS A 3 -23.48 -0.94 2.96
CA LYS A 3 -24.24 0.32 2.83
C LYS A 3 -23.34 1.52 3.08
N ASP A 4 -22.49 1.43 4.10
CA ASP A 4 -21.55 2.48 4.47
C ASP A 4 -20.13 1.93 4.49
N LEU A 5 -19.19 2.69 3.94
CA LEU A 5 -17.80 2.31 3.81
C LEU A 5 -16.90 3.50 4.14
N CYS A 6 -16.07 3.35 5.17
CA CYS A 6 -14.94 4.27 5.39
C CYS A 6 -13.72 3.76 4.65
N ILE A 7 -12.98 4.65 4.00
CA ILE A 7 -11.77 4.32 3.24
C ILE A 7 -10.57 5.12 3.74
N ALA A 8 -9.42 4.47 3.85
CA ALA A 8 -8.13 5.13 3.93
C ALA A 8 -7.24 4.66 2.77
N HIS A 9 -6.42 5.55 2.25
CA HIS A 9 -5.64 5.36 1.03
C HIS A 9 -4.17 5.78 1.26
N ASN A 10 -3.26 4.89 0.90
CA ASN A 10 -1.85 5.20 0.72
C ASN A 10 -1.49 4.99 -0.75
N GLY A 11 -1.27 6.08 -1.46
CA GLY A 11 -0.97 6.06 -2.87
C GLY A 11 -1.32 7.38 -3.57
N THR A 12 -1.44 7.33 -4.88
CA THR A 12 -1.84 8.47 -5.70
C THR A 12 -2.54 7.96 -6.96
N ILE A 13 -3.71 8.48 -7.25
CA ILE A 13 -4.45 8.21 -8.49
C ILE A 13 -4.31 9.41 -9.39
N SER A 14 -3.77 9.22 -10.59
CA SER A 14 -3.41 10.31 -11.50
C SER A 14 -4.53 10.70 -12.46
N ASN A 15 -5.46 9.80 -12.79
CA ASN A 15 -6.57 10.04 -13.71
C ASN A 15 -7.89 10.39 -13.01
N VAL A 16 -7.81 11.26 -12.00
CA VAL A 16 -8.96 11.64 -11.14
C VAL A 16 -10.09 12.29 -11.92
N GLU A 17 -9.77 13.07 -12.95
CA GLU A 17 -10.76 13.73 -13.83
C GLU A 17 -11.60 12.71 -14.61
N GLU A 18 -10.95 11.69 -15.16
CA GLU A 18 -11.62 10.62 -15.89
C GLU A 18 -12.56 9.83 -14.98
N LEU A 19 -12.09 9.49 -13.77
CA LEU A 19 -12.90 8.80 -12.76
C LEU A 19 -14.10 9.65 -12.31
N SER A 20 -13.90 10.95 -12.11
CA SER A 20 -14.96 11.88 -11.72
C SER A 20 -16.09 11.91 -12.76
N ASN A 21 -15.74 11.88 -14.05
CA ASN A 21 -16.71 11.84 -15.15
C ASN A 21 -17.52 10.54 -15.20
N MET A 22 -16.97 9.44 -14.70
CA MET A 22 -17.67 8.14 -14.60
C MET A 22 -18.70 8.09 -13.47
N VAL A 23 -18.60 8.99 -12.50
CA VAL A 23 -19.50 9.08 -11.34
C VAL A 23 -20.60 10.10 -11.60
N GLY A 24 -21.49 9.86 -12.52
CA GLY A 24 -22.54 10.80 -12.89
C GLY A 24 -23.27 11.40 -11.69
N GLY A 25 -23.49 12.72 -11.70
CA GLY A 25 -24.26 13.46 -10.67
C GLY A 25 -23.47 13.79 -9.39
N CYS A 26 -22.14 13.72 -9.42
CA CYS A 26 -21.30 14.06 -8.29
C CYS A 26 -21.09 15.56 -8.11
N SER A 27 -21.25 16.05 -6.87
CA SER A 27 -20.94 17.44 -6.48
C SER A 27 -19.45 17.66 -6.22
N PHE A 28 -18.63 16.62 -6.31
CA PHE A 28 -17.19 16.68 -6.10
C PHE A 28 -16.44 16.65 -7.42
N THR A 29 -15.50 17.57 -7.57
CA THR A 29 -14.62 17.67 -8.73
C THR A 29 -13.16 17.53 -8.28
N PRO A 30 -12.21 17.23 -9.18
CA PRO A 30 -10.79 17.16 -8.84
C PRO A 30 -10.25 18.43 -8.16
N GLN A 31 -10.90 19.57 -8.35
CA GLN A 31 -10.50 20.86 -7.77
C GLN A 31 -10.94 21.01 -6.30
N ASN A 32 -11.97 20.28 -5.87
CA ASN A 32 -12.54 20.41 -4.51
C ASN A 32 -12.55 19.11 -3.69
N ALA A 33 -12.00 18.03 -4.24
CA ALA A 33 -11.96 16.73 -3.59
C ALA A 33 -10.60 16.06 -3.72
N SER A 34 -10.23 15.22 -2.76
CA SER A 34 -9.07 14.34 -2.88
C SER A 34 -9.35 13.20 -3.88
N ASP A 35 -8.29 12.63 -4.44
CA ASP A 35 -8.35 11.43 -5.26
C ASP A 35 -9.10 10.28 -4.55
N THR A 36 -8.82 10.12 -3.26
CA THR A 36 -9.48 9.12 -2.41
C THR A 36 -10.99 9.27 -2.37
N LEU A 37 -11.51 10.49 -2.30
CA LEU A 37 -12.95 10.72 -2.26
C LEU A 37 -13.62 10.35 -3.60
N ILE A 38 -12.99 10.69 -4.72
CA ILE A 38 -13.49 10.35 -6.05
C ILE A 38 -13.47 8.83 -6.27
N VAL A 39 -12.38 8.18 -5.86
CA VAL A 39 -12.28 6.71 -5.86
C VAL A 39 -13.37 6.08 -5.00
N ALA A 40 -13.61 6.61 -3.79
CA ALA A 40 -14.65 6.11 -2.89
C ALA A 40 -16.04 6.17 -3.53
N GLN A 41 -16.37 7.27 -4.19
CA GLN A 41 -17.64 7.42 -4.89
C GLN A 41 -17.80 6.43 -6.04
N ARG A 42 -16.76 6.27 -6.87
CA ARG A 42 -16.78 5.29 -7.95
C ARG A 42 -16.93 3.88 -7.41
N LEU A 43 -16.22 3.56 -6.33
CA LEU A 43 -16.28 2.27 -5.67
C LEU A 43 -17.68 1.96 -5.13
N VAL A 44 -18.34 2.92 -4.47
CA VAL A 44 -19.73 2.77 -3.97
C VAL A 44 -20.70 2.50 -5.12
N SER A 45 -20.56 3.21 -6.25
CA SER A 45 -21.36 2.95 -7.45
C SER A 45 -21.18 1.51 -7.93
N LEU A 46 -19.93 1.05 -8.05
CA LEU A 46 -19.62 -0.31 -8.48
C LEU A 46 -20.11 -1.38 -7.49
N ILE A 47 -20.02 -1.13 -6.18
CA ILE A 47 -20.55 -2.04 -5.16
C ILE A 47 -22.08 -2.14 -5.28
N SER A 48 -22.76 -1.04 -5.56
CA SER A 48 -24.22 -1.03 -5.77
C SER A 48 -24.62 -1.89 -6.97
N GLU A 49 -23.82 -1.89 -8.04
CA GLU A 49 -24.05 -2.71 -9.21
C GLU A 49 -23.71 -4.19 -9.00
N LYS A 50 -22.55 -4.47 -8.42
CA LYS A 50 -21.95 -5.82 -8.35
C LYS A 50 -22.23 -6.56 -7.05
N GLY A 51 -22.65 -5.84 -6.02
CA GLY A 51 -23.01 -6.41 -4.71
C GLY A 51 -21.84 -6.84 -3.82
N LYS A 52 -20.59 -6.85 -4.32
CA LYS A 52 -19.39 -7.29 -3.60
C LYS A 52 -18.22 -6.36 -3.84
N LEU A 53 -17.43 -6.11 -2.78
CA LEU A 53 -16.24 -5.24 -2.82
C LEU A 53 -15.17 -5.78 -3.80
N GLY A 54 -14.85 -7.08 -3.76
CA GLY A 54 -13.84 -7.66 -4.64
C GLY A 54 -14.21 -7.57 -6.12
N SER A 55 -15.50 -7.78 -6.46
CA SER A 55 -16.00 -7.59 -7.83
C SER A 55 -15.94 -6.13 -8.27
N ALA A 56 -16.20 -5.19 -7.37
CA ALA A 56 -16.06 -3.76 -7.64
C ALA A 56 -14.59 -3.37 -7.87
N LEU A 57 -13.67 -3.87 -7.04
CA LEU A 57 -12.23 -3.65 -7.20
C LEU A 57 -11.67 -4.25 -8.50
N SER A 58 -12.18 -5.40 -8.95
CA SER A 58 -11.76 -6.02 -10.21
C SER A 58 -12.12 -5.19 -11.45
N ILE A 59 -13.12 -4.33 -11.36
CA ILE A 59 -13.47 -3.34 -12.40
C ILE A 59 -12.63 -2.08 -12.19
N LEU A 60 -12.66 -1.53 -10.98
CA LEU A 60 -12.03 -0.27 -10.64
C LEU A 60 -10.53 -0.26 -10.95
N LYS A 61 -9.81 -1.40 -10.79
CA LYS A 61 -8.39 -1.53 -11.15
C LYS A 61 -8.07 -1.23 -12.62
N ASN A 62 -9.04 -1.41 -13.52
CA ASN A 62 -8.87 -1.12 -14.94
C ASN A 62 -9.23 0.34 -15.28
N GLU A 63 -9.97 1.00 -14.40
CA GLU A 63 -10.38 2.40 -14.56
C GLU A 63 -9.36 3.36 -13.92
N MET A 64 -8.62 2.92 -12.89
CA MET A 64 -7.63 3.73 -12.18
C MET A 64 -6.24 3.66 -12.81
N VAL A 65 -5.59 4.80 -12.91
CA VAL A 65 -4.17 4.92 -13.23
C VAL A 65 -3.44 5.46 -12.00
N GLY A 66 -2.53 4.66 -11.45
CA GLY A 66 -1.80 5.08 -10.24
C GLY A 66 -1.41 3.93 -9.34
N SER A 67 -1.14 4.27 -8.08
CA SER A 67 -0.77 3.31 -7.04
C SER A 67 -1.72 3.43 -5.85
N TYR A 68 -2.04 2.31 -5.22
CA TYR A 68 -2.92 2.33 -4.06
C TYR A 68 -2.72 1.14 -3.11
N CYS A 69 -2.78 1.43 -1.83
CA CYS A 69 -3.17 0.49 -0.80
C CYS A 69 -4.40 1.07 -0.10
N PHE A 70 -5.48 0.32 -0.09
CA PHE A 70 -6.71 0.72 0.57
C PHE A 70 -6.92 -0.09 1.84
N THR A 71 -7.43 0.57 2.87
CA THR A 71 -8.10 -0.08 3.98
C THR A 71 -9.53 0.43 4.09
N PHE A 72 -10.45 -0.47 4.38
CA PHE A 72 -11.87 -0.15 4.48
C PHE A 72 -12.43 -0.63 5.81
N LEU A 73 -13.35 0.14 6.37
CA LEU A 73 -14.23 -0.28 7.44
C LEU A 73 -15.65 -0.27 6.92
N SER A 74 -16.31 -1.42 7.02
CA SER A 74 -17.68 -1.62 6.55
C SER A 74 -18.70 -1.56 7.70
N ASP A 75 -19.94 -1.27 7.39
CA ASP A 75 -21.09 -1.25 8.30
C ASP A 75 -21.36 -2.60 9.01
N ASP A 76 -20.88 -3.71 8.46
CA ASP A 76 -20.91 -5.03 9.10
C ASP A 76 -19.75 -5.28 10.09
N SER A 77 -19.02 -4.23 10.46
CA SER A 77 -17.80 -4.29 11.31
C SER A 77 -16.66 -5.13 10.73
N SER A 78 -16.68 -5.42 9.43
CA SER A 78 -15.56 -6.03 8.74
C SER A 78 -14.53 -4.97 8.35
N VAL A 79 -13.25 -5.31 8.49
CA VAL A 79 -12.13 -4.51 7.97
C VAL A 79 -11.60 -5.20 6.72
N TYR A 80 -11.32 -4.42 5.70
CA TYR A 80 -10.72 -4.93 4.48
C TYR A 80 -9.41 -4.21 4.19
N ALA A 81 -8.49 -4.91 3.51
CA ALA A 81 -7.26 -4.35 3.01
C ALA A 81 -7.04 -4.81 1.57
N ALA A 82 -6.76 -3.89 0.67
CA ALA A 82 -6.52 -4.18 -0.74
C ALA A 82 -5.22 -3.52 -1.21
N ARG A 83 -4.43 -4.25 -1.97
CA ARG A 83 -3.18 -3.76 -2.55
C ARG A 83 -3.27 -3.73 -4.07
N ASP A 84 -2.76 -2.66 -4.71
CA ASP A 84 -2.78 -2.54 -6.17
C ASP A 84 -2.12 -3.73 -6.87
N PRO A 85 -2.54 -4.07 -8.12
CA PRO A 85 -2.06 -5.26 -8.81
C PRO A 85 -0.56 -5.27 -9.10
N LYS A 86 0.09 -4.12 -9.17
CA LYS A 86 1.54 -4.00 -9.40
C LYS A 86 2.36 -3.96 -8.11
N GLY A 87 1.68 -3.77 -6.96
CA GLY A 87 2.32 -3.68 -5.66
C GLY A 87 3.23 -2.47 -5.52
N PHE A 88 2.87 -1.33 -6.09
CA PHE A 88 3.65 -0.10 -6.02
C PHE A 88 3.98 0.28 -4.59
N ARG A 89 2.94 0.37 -3.76
CA ARG A 89 3.09 0.67 -2.33
C ARG A 89 3.12 -0.60 -1.49
N PRO A 90 3.84 -0.60 -0.38
CA PRO A 90 3.85 -1.73 0.53
C PRO A 90 2.56 -1.82 1.33
N LEU A 91 2.16 -3.05 1.63
CA LEU A 91 1.10 -3.38 2.56
C LEU A 91 1.42 -4.71 3.20
N VAL A 92 1.47 -4.75 4.51
CA VAL A 92 1.82 -5.94 5.29
C VAL A 92 0.71 -6.31 6.25
N MET A 93 0.62 -7.57 6.59
CA MET A 93 -0.22 -8.04 7.67
C MET A 93 0.60 -8.72 8.76
N GLY A 94 0.13 -8.59 9.97
CA GLY A 94 0.73 -9.17 11.15
C GLY A 94 -0.28 -9.51 12.21
N LYS A 95 0.21 -10.13 13.26
CA LYS A 95 -0.60 -10.69 14.34
C LYS A 95 0.04 -10.42 15.69
N LYS A 96 -0.78 -10.13 16.71
CA LYS A 96 -0.32 -10.05 18.09
C LYS A 96 -0.12 -11.44 18.69
N GLU A 97 0.60 -11.50 19.79
CA GLU A 97 0.86 -12.75 20.53
C GLU A 97 -0.40 -13.39 21.13
N ASP A 98 -1.48 -12.62 21.30
CA ASP A 98 -2.78 -13.11 21.71
C ASP A 98 -3.40 -14.11 20.71
N GLY A 99 -2.85 -14.18 19.52
CA GLY A 99 -3.31 -15.07 18.46
C GLY A 99 -4.65 -14.70 17.82
N MET A 100 -5.29 -13.60 18.24
CA MET A 100 -6.61 -13.16 17.79
C MET A 100 -6.58 -11.80 17.09
N THR A 101 -5.68 -10.91 17.50
CA THR A 101 -5.59 -9.57 16.95
C THR A 101 -4.76 -9.56 15.67
N HIS A 102 -5.40 -9.37 14.54
CA HIS A 102 -4.76 -9.17 13.23
C HIS A 102 -4.68 -7.69 12.88
N ILE A 103 -3.62 -7.30 12.20
CA ILE A 103 -3.31 -5.90 11.91
C ILE A 103 -2.80 -5.82 10.48
N VAL A 104 -3.21 -4.77 9.76
CA VAL A 104 -2.59 -4.38 8.50
C VAL A 104 -1.94 -3.02 8.64
N ALA A 105 -0.79 -2.84 8.01
CA ALA A 105 -0.05 -1.59 8.01
C ALA A 105 0.73 -1.44 6.72
N SER A 106 1.14 -0.21 6.40
CA SER A 106 2.02 0.04 5.26
C SER A 106 3.40 -0.57 5.45
N GLU A 107 3.89 -0.66 6.71
CA GLU A 107 5.24 -1.11 7.02
C GLU A 107 5.31 -2.06 8.21
N SER A 108 6.24 -2.99 8.17
CA SER A 108 6.46 -3.94 9.28
C SER A 108 7.00 -3.27 10.56
N SER A 109 7.65 -2.11 10.45
CA SER A 109 8.05 -1.30 11.61
C SER A 109 6.86 -0.85 12.44
N ALA A 110 5.73 -0.50 11.79
CA ALA A 110 4.50 -0.14 12.48
C ALA A 110 3.91 -1.31 13.26
N LEU A 111 3.98 -2.54 12.71
CA LEU A 111 3.56 -3.75 13.44
C LEU A 111 4.41 -3.96 14.69
N SER A 112 5.74 -3.83 14.55
CA SER A 112 6.68 -4.00 15.67
C SER A 112 6.44 -2.96 16.78
N ALA A 113 6.13 -1.71 16.42
CA ALA A 113 5.88 -0.63 17.38
C ALA A 113 4.68 -0.91 18.31
N ILE A 114 3.72 -1.70 17.86
CA ILE A 114 2.52 -2.08 18.63
C ILE A 114 2.56 -3.52 19.16
N GLY A 115 3.73 -4.15 19.12
CA GLY A 115 3.95 -5.52 19.62
C GLY A 115 3.32 -6.62 18.77
N ALA A 116 3.13 -6.36 17.47
CA ALA A 116 2.68 -7.37 16.52
C ALA A 116 3.84 -7.96 15.72
N LYS A 117 3.73 -9.22 15.35
CA LYS A 117 4.69 -9.91 14.48
C LYS A 117 4.24 -9.85 13.04
N LEU A 118 5.17 -9.59 12.14
CA LEU A 118 4.94 -9.66 10.69
C LEU A 118 4.62 -11.11 10.31
N GLU A 119 3.50 -11.33 9.64
CA GLU A 119 3.16 -12.61 9.04
C GLU A 119 3.59 -12.65 7.57
N ARG A 120 3.14 -11.69 6.77
CA ARG A 120 3.48 -11.62 5.35
C ARG A 120 3.20 -10.24 4.75
N ASP A 121 3.74 -10.02 3.58
CA ASP A 121 3.25 -8.96 2.68
C ASP A 121 1.86 -9.35 2.14
N VAL A 122 0.97 -8.36 1.94
CA VAL A 122 -0.27 -8.54 1.18
C VAL A 122 0.10 -8.66 -0.28
N THR A 123 -0.36 -9.71 -0.94
CA THR A 123 -0.05 -9.96 -2.34
C THR A 123 -0.63 -8.86 -3.23
N PRO A 124 0.12 -8.32 -4.20
CA PRO A 124 -0.45 -7.41 -5.19
C PRO A 124 -1.68 -8.00 -5.89
N GLY A 125 -2.76 -7.21 -5.96
CA GLY A 125 -4.06 -7.67 -6.47
C GLY A 125 -4.91 -8.46 -5.48
N GLU A 126 -4.49 -8.55 -4.21
CA GLU A 126 -5.22 -9.24 -3.15
C GLU A 126 -6.11 -8.29 -2.37
N LEU A 127 -7.30 -8.77 -2.03
CA LEU A 127 -8.22 -8.24 -1.04
C LEU A 127 -8.25 -9.19 0.16
N VAL A 128 -7.92 -8.69 1.32
CA VAL A 128 -8.02 -9.41 2.62
C VAL A 128 -9.20 -8.84 3.38
N LYS A 129 -10.05 -9.71 3.89
CA LYS A 129 -11.18 -9.37 4.76
C LYS A 129 -10.93 -9.92 6.15
N PHE A 130 -11.08 -9.10 7.15
CA PHE A 130 -11.06 -9.44 8.57
C PHE A 130 -12.46 -9.29 9.15
N SER A 131 -12.98 -10.35 9.73
CA SER A 131 -14.32 -10.38 10.33
C SER A 131 -14.35 -11.21 11.59
N SER A 132 -15.47 -11.22 12.30
CA SER A 132 -15.69 -12.12 13.44
C SER A 132 -15.63 -13.61 13.09
N LYS A 133 -15.74 -13.95 11.79
CA LYS A 133 -15.63 -15.33 11.28
C LYS A 133 -14.18 -15.71 10.93
N GLY A 134 -13.22 -14.77 11.02
CA GLY A 134 -11.82 -14.97 10.67
C GLY A 134 -11.38 -14.13 9.48
N ILE A 135 -10.31 -14.59 8.83
CA ILE A 135 -9.69 -13.92 7.67
C ILE A 135 -10.10 -14.65 6.40
N GLU A 136 -10.57 -13.89 5.43
CA GLU A 136 -10.86 -14.36 4.08
C GLU A 136 -9.99 -13.59 3.10
N THR A 137 -9.51 -14.24 2.04
CA THR A 137 -8.68 -13.61 1.01
C THR A 137 -9.22 -13.94 -0.37
N GLU A 138 -9.17 -12.97 -1.26
CA GLU A 138 -9.47 -13.17 -2.68
C GLU A 138 -8.55 -12.33 -3.57
N LEU A 139 -8.27 -12.82 -4.77
CA LEU A 139 -7.55 -12.05 -5.78
C LEU A 139 -8.56 -11.31 -6.67
N PHE A 140 -8.55 -9.98 -6.62
CA PHE A 140 -9.32 -9.16 -7.56
C PHE A 140 -8.56 -8.86 -8.86
N SER A 141 -7.28 -9.25 -8.92
CA SER A 141 -6.45 -9.20 -10.14
C SER A 141 -5.51 -10.39 -10.21
N THR A 142 -5.37 -10.93 -11.41
CA THR A 142 -4.40 -11.97 -11.75
C THR A 142 -3.19 -11.43 -12.50
N ASP A 143 -3.06 -10.10 -12.63
CA ASP A 143 -1.86 -9.49 -13.19
C ASP A 143 -0.66 -9.77 -12.26
N THR A 144 0.37 -10.40 -12.81
CA THR A 144 1.58 -10.77 -12.09
C THR A 144 2.75 -9.81 -12.32
N SER A 145 2.55 -8.76 -13.13
CA SER A 145 3.58 -7.74 -13.36
C SER A 145 3.83 -6.95 -12.09
N ARG A 146 5.04 -7.03 -11.54
CA ARG A 146 5.44 -6.31 -10.33
C ARG A 146 6.14 -5.02 -10.69
N ALA A 147 5.79 -3.93 -10.00
CA ALA A 147 6.42 -2.62 -10.18
C ALA A 147 6.53 -1.89 -8.84
N HIS A 148 7.29 -2.50 -7.92
CA HIS A 148 7.51 -1.89 -6.60
C HIS A 148 8.20 -0.55 -6.71
N CYS A 149 7.76 0.42 -5.91
CA CYS A 149 8.33 1.75 -5.88
C CYS A 149 9.78 1.69 -5.33
N SER A 150 10.76 2.07 -6.15
CA SER A 150 12.17 2.11 -5.72
C SER A 150 12.41 3.13 -4.61
N PHE A 151 11.61 4.20 -4.53
CA PHE A 151 11.69 5.19 -3.45
C PHE A 151 11.35 4.62 -2.08
N GLU A 152 10.53 3.58 -2.00
CA GLU A 152 10.29 2.90 -0.72
C GLU A 152 11.59 2.31 -0.17
N PHE A 153 12.39 1.66 -1.02
CA PHE A 153 13.66 1.08 -0.61
C PHE A 153 14.72 2.13 -0.31
N THR A 154 14.81 3.20 -1.11
CA THR A 154 15.87 4.20 -0.99
C THR A 154 15.58 5.29 0.02
N TYR A 155 14.31 5.66 0.22
CA TYR A 155 13.95 6.86 0.95
C TYR A 155 12.81 6.69 1.95
N PHE A 156 11.59 6.25 1.51
CA PHE A 156 10.38 6.34 2.35
C PHE A 156 10.36 5.37 3.52
N ALA A 157 10.61 4.08 3.26
CA ALA A 157 10.42 3.05 4.27
C ALA A 157 11.38 3.21 5.45
N HIS A 158 10.90 2.90 6.65
CA HIS A 158 11.73 2.93 7.85
C HIS A 158 12.86 1.88 7.74
N PRO A 159 14.12 2.19 8.13
CA PRO A 159 15.24 1.27 7.98
C PRO A 159 15.05 -0.10 8.63
N SER A 160 14.31 -0.19 9.73
CA SER A 160 14.02 -1.48 10.39
C SER A 160 12.95 -2.31 9.68
N SER A 161 12.27 -1.75 8.68
CA SER A 161 11.20 -2.44 7.96
C SER A 161 11.73 -3.58 7.09
N ARG A 162 10.87 -4.60 6.94
CA ARG A 162 10.99 -5.64 5.90
C ARG A 162 9.88 -5.43 4.89
N MET A 163 10.22 -5.54 3.62
CA MET A 163 9.31 -5.34 2.50
C MET A 163 9.72 -6.26 1.36
N GLU A 164 8.78 -7.00 0.79
CA GLU A 164 9.04 -7.97 -0.28
C GLU A 164 10.20 -8.94 0.04
N GLY A 165 10.22 -9.44 1.27
CA GLY A 165 11.27 -10.34 1.74
C GLY A 165 12.62 -9.70 2.04
N SER A 166 12.80 -8.40 1.75
CA SER A 166 14.07 -7.67 1.92
C SER A 166 14.05 -6.78 3.16
N ASN A 167 15.18 -6.68 3.85
CA ASN A 167 15.37 -5.69 4.91
C ASN A 167 15.85 -4.36 4.31
N ILE A 168 15.18 -3.27 4.65
CA ILE A 168 15.42 -1.94 4.08
C ILE A 168 16.83 -1.42 4.43
N TYR A 169 17.28 -1.61 5.67
CA TYR A 169 18.63 -1.22 6.08
C TYR A 169 19.70 -1.91 5.22
N VAL A 170 19.56 -3.23 5.03
CA VAL A 170 20.49 -4.02 4.22
C VAL A 170 20.44 -3.60 2.75
N ALA A 171 19.25 -3.32 2.22
CA ALA A 171 19.10 -2.83 0.85
C ALA A 171 19.83 -1.48 0.65
N ARG A 172 19.63 -0.52 1.55
CA ARG A 172 20.33 0.78 1.51
C ARG A 172 21.83 0.65 1.66
N LYS A 173 22.32 -0.21 2.55
CA LYS A 173 23.76 -0.50 2.66
C LYS A 173 24.33 -1.03 1.35
N LYS A 174 23.65 -1.97 0.69
CA LYS A 174 24.07 -2.47 -0.63
C LYS A 174 24.08 -1.36 -1.69
N ILE A 175 23.09 -0.47 -1.70
CA ILE A 175 23.07 0.68 -2.61
C ILE A 175 24.31 1.55 -2.41
N GLY A 176 24.68 1.87 -1.17
CA GLY A 176 25.92 2.61 -0.85
C GLY A 176 27.18 1.90 -1.33
N GLN A 177 27.28 0.59 -1.12
CA GLN A 177 28.40 -0.21 -1.62
C GLN A 177 28.50 -0.19 -3.16
N PHE A 178 27.38 -0.27 -3.87
CA PHE A 178 27.36 -0.15 -5.33
C PHE A 178 27.76 1.24 -5.79
N LEU A 179 27.28 2.29 -5.11
CA LEU A 179 27.62 3.67 -5.40
C LEU A 179 29.12 3.91 -5.26
N ALA A 180 29.72 3.48 -4.16
CA ALA A 180 31.15 3.61 -3.91
C ALA A 180 32.02 2.87 -4.94
N LYS A 181 31.58 1.68 -5.39
CA LYS A 181 32.25 0.94 -6.44
C LYS A 181 32.16 1.59 -7.83
N LYS A 182 30.97 2.14 -8.14
CA LYS A 182 30.68 2.74 -9.45
C LYS A 182 31.32 4.12 -9.62
N PHE A 183 31.39 4.87 -8.53
CA PHE A 183 31.92 6.23 -8.49
C PHE A 183 32.95 6.37 -7.36
N PRO A 184 34.13 5.76 -7.50
CA PRO A 184 35.19 5.82 -6.46
C PRO A 184 35.72 7.23 -6.35
N ILE A 185 35.74 7.77 -5.14
CA ILE A 185 36.39 9.05 -4.80
C ILE A 185 37.65 8.72 -4.01
N LYS A 186 38.83 8.99 -4.58
CA LYS A 186 40.12 8.58 -4.01
C LYS A 186 40.60 9.51 -2.89
N ASP A 187 40.19 10.77 -2.92
CA ASP A 187 40.74 11.83 -2.05
C ASP A 187 39.69 12.31 -1.03
N ALA A 188 38.75 11.45 -0.67
CA ALA A 188 37.75 11.79 0.34
C ALA A 188 38.30 11.48 1.75
N ASP A 189 38.38 12.50 2.60
CA ASP A 189 38.73 12.35 4.02
C ASP A 189 37.55 11.91 4.88
N LEU A 190 36.31 12.18 4.43
CA LEU A 190 35.11 11.95 5.22
C LEU A 190 33.89 11.68 4.35
N VAL A 191 33.05 10.77 4.80
CA VAL A 191 31.70 10.52 4.23
C VAL A 191 30.65 11.02 5.22
N ILE A 192 29.81 11.95 4.79
CA ILE A 192 28.77 12.54 5.63
C ILE A 192 27.41 12.18 5.01
N PRO A 193 26.57 11.37 5.67
CA PRO A 193 25.20 11.11 5.20
C PRO A 193 24.30 12.31 5.51
N VAL A 194 23.40 12.63 4.57
CA VAL A 194 22.28 13.51 4.89
C VAL A 194 21.23 12.66 5.65
N PRO A 195 20.91 13.00 6.93
CA PRO A 195 19.93 12.24 7.70
C PRO A 195 18.52 12.28 7.06
N ASP A 196 17.70 11.24 7.30
CA ASP A 196 18.02 10.01 8.01
C ASP A 196 18.21 8.83 7.02
N SER A 197 17.65 8.94 5.82
CA SER A 197 17.58 7.85 4.84
C SER A 197 18.95 7.42 4.32
N ALA A 198 19.92 8.34 4.23
CA ALA A 198 21.25 8.06 3.70
C ALA A 198 22.20 7.37 4.70
N ARG A 199 21.88 7.35 6.01
CA ARG A 199 22.77 6.75 7.03
C ARG A 199 23.20 5.33 6.73
N PRO A 200 22.31 4.38 6.37
CA PRO A 200 22.75 3.01 6.06
C PRO A 200 23.62 2.93 4.80
N ALA A 201 23.43 3.84 3.85
CA ALA A 201 24.23 3.84 2.61
C ALA A 201 25.66 4.38 2.82
N ALA A 202 25.89 5.22 3.84
CA ALA A 202 27.19 5.76 4.17
C ALA A 202 28.09 4.78 4.97
N LEU A 203 27.48 3.71 5.53
CA LEU A 203 28.16 2.65 6.31
C LEU A 203 28.62 1.49 5.42
#